data_275532c07d07ca10c4b5b53334b5dc32
#
_entry.id   275532c07d07ca10c4b5b53334b5dc32
#
_cell.length_a   1.000
_cell.length_b   1.000
_cell.length_c   1.000
_cell.angle_alpha   90.00
_cell.angle_beta   90.00
_cell.angle_gamma   90.00
#
_symmetry.space_group_name_H-M   'P 1'
#
loop_
_entity.id
_entity.type
_entity.pdbx_description
1 polymer ?
#
loop_
_entity_poly.entity_id
_entity_poly.type
_entity_poly.pdbx_seq_one_letter_code
_entity_poly.pdbx_strand_id
1 'polypeptide(L)'
;TTGCQIIIADGLKGSDEVEVPVVGGEYVKNAKIGRAVMDADVFISLTHFKGHEEAGFGGCLKNIGMGCGSRAGKMEQHNAGKPHVAQKHCIGCGQCRKICAHGAPIITDGKAVIDHDRCVGCGRCIAVCPKDAVRIDWDETTTNLNCKIAEYTKAVVDGRPCFHISLVIDVSPNCDCHSENDMAIVPNVGM
;
A
#
# COMPACT_ATOMS: atom_id res chain seq x y z
N THR A 1 -6.47 -17.14 -19.20
CA THR A 1 -5.68 -17.47 -18.01
C THR A 1 -4.25 -17.80 -18.43
N THR A 2 -3.27 -17.34 -17.70
CA THR A 2 -1.84 -17.44 -18.03
C THR A 2 -1.29 -18.85 -17.89
N GLY A 3 -2.00 -19.76 -17.21
CA GLY A 3 -1.48 -21.10 -16.83
C GLY A 3 -0.41 -21.06 -15.75
N CYS A 4 -0.09 -19.87 -15.22
CA CYS A 4 0.89 -19.68 -14.16
C CYS A 4 0.23 -19.74 -12.78
N GLN A 5 0.99 -20.11 -11.75
CA GLN A 5 0.57 -19.99 -10.37
C GLN A 5 0.45 -18.52 -9.99
N ILE A 6 -0.64 -18.15 -9.32
CA ILE A 6 -0.88 -16.79 -8.82
C ILE A 6 -0.78 -16.83 -7.30
N ILE A 7 0.02 -15.93 -6.73
CA ILE A 7 0.22 -15.79 -5.29
C ILE A 7 -0.16 -14.36 -4.88
N ILE A 8 -0.94 -14.22 -3.81
CA ILE A 8 -1.18 -12.94 -3.15
C ILE A 8 -0.03 -12.74 -2.16
N ALA A 9 0.89 -11.82 -2.47
CA ALA A 9 2.20 -11.73 -1.83
C ALA A 9 2.16 -11.42 -0.33
N ASP A 10 1.15 -10.69 0.14
CA ASP A 10 0.92 -10.37 1.55
C ASP A 10 -0.19 -11.23 2.18
N GLY A 11 -0.55 -12.33 1.52
CA GLY A 11 -1.57 -13.28 1.95
C GLY A 11 -3.00 -12.73 1.83
N LEU A 12 -3.99 -13.61 1.98
CA LEU A 12 -5.41 -13.29 1.80
C LEU A 12 -5.92 -12.19 2.76
N LYS A 13 -5.24 -11.97 3.87
CA LYS A 13 -5.59 -10.95 4.87
C LYS A 13 -4.74 -9.68 4.76
N GLY A 14 -3.75 -9.63 3.86
CA GLY A 14 -2.83 -8.51 3.69
C GLY A 14 -1.93 -8.29 4.92
N SER A 15 -1.57 -9.36 5.62
CA SER A 15 -0.78 -9.30 6.87
C SER A 15 0.43 -10.24 6.87
N ASP A 16 0.67 -10.96 5.77
CA ASP A 16 1.88 -11.77 5.60
C ASP A 16 2.97 -10.90 4.97
N GLU A 17 3.72 -10.24 5.85
CA GLU A 17 4.72 -9.25 5.47
C GLU A 17 6.07 -9.51 6.13
N VAL A 18 7.08 -8.90 5.58
CA VAL A 18 8.43 -8.81 6.14
C VAL A 18 8.86 -7.34 6.16
N GLU A 19 9.53 -6.95 7.23
CA GLU A 19 10.17 -5.64 7.32
C GLU A 19 11.56 -5.70 6.71
N VAL A 20 11.81 -4.88 5.67
CA VAL A 20 13.07 -4.81 4.95
C VAL A 20 13.74 -3.49 5.26
N PRO A 21 14.96 -3.48 5.84
CA PRO A 21 15.70 -2.25 6.11
C PRO A 21 16.00 -1.48 4.82
N VAL A 22 15.73 -0.18 4.82
CA VAL A 22 16.04 0.72 3.69
C VAL A 22 17.34 1.46 3.98
N VAL A 23 18.43 0.92 3.48
CA VAL A 23 19.76 1.53 3.70
C VAL A 23 19.84 2.87 2.99
N GLY A 24 20.08 3.95 3.76
CA GLY A 24 20.13 5.32 3.26
C GLY A 24 18.75 5.96 3.04
N GLY A 25 17.65 5.33 3.49
CA GLY A 25 16.31 5.91 3.44
C GLY A 25 16.15 7.06 4.43
N GLU A 26 15.53 8.15 3.97
CA GLU A 26 15.22 9.33 4.78
C GLU A 26 13.80 9.26 5.35
N TYR A 27 12.86 8.68 4.60
CA TYR A 27 11.42 8.64 4.91
C TYR A 27 10.98 7.30 5.49
N VAL A 28 11.63 6.20 5.10
CA VAL A 28 11.30 4.84 5.52
C VAL A 28 12.54 4.15 6.07
N LYS A 29 12.48 3.71 7.32
CA LYS A 29 13.57 2.92 7.93
C LYS A 29 13.47 1.45 7.57
N ASN A 30 12.27 0.88 7.69
CA ASN A 30 11.96 -0.50 7.34
C ASN A 30 10.70 -0.51 6.47
N ALA A 31 10.83 -0.94 5.22
CA ALA A 31 9.71 -1.10 4.31
C ALA A 31 8.96 -2.41 4.63
N LYS A 32 7.64 -2.34 4.69
CA LYS A 32 6.75 -3.48 4.92
C LYS A 32 6.33 -4.08 3.59
N ILE A 33 7.00 -5.15 3.20
CA ILE A 33 6.83 -5.78 1.88
C ILE A 33 6.08 -7.11 2.04
N GLY A 34 5.23 -7.44 1.08
CA GLY A 34 4.57 -8.74 1.03
C GLY A 34 5.61 -9.87 1.00
N ARG A 35 5.49 -10.85 1.91
CA ARG A 35 6.51 -11.89 2.11
C ARG A 35 6.90 -12.61 0.84
N ALA A 36 5.93 -13.07 0.04
CA ALA A 36 6.22 -13.83 -1.17
C ALA A 36 7.02 -13.05 -2.22
N VAL A 37 7.02 -11.70 -2.17
CA VAL A 37 7.90 -10.88 -3.01
C VAL A 37 9.35 -11.04 -2.57
N MET A 38 9.61 -11.07 -1.26
CA MET A 38 10.97 -11.13 -0.72
C MET A 38 11.54 -12.55 -0.70
N ASP A 39 10.68 -13.57 -0.70
CA ASP A 39 11.08 -14.98 -0.77
C ASP A 39 11.52 -15.40 -2.20
N ALA A 40 11.27 -14.58 -3.22
CA ALA A 40 11.68 -14.84 -4.59
C ALA A 40 13.17 -14.51 -4.82
N ASP A 41 13.91 -15.40 -5.46
CA ASP A 41 15.34 -15.21 -5.79
C ASP A 41 15.54 -14.16 -6.90
N VAL A 42 14.63 -14.09 -7.85
CA VAL A 42 14.65 -13.18 -8.99
C VAL A 42 13.37 -12.37 -9.05
N PHE A 43 13.48 -11.08 -9.28
CA PHE A 43 12.33 -10.21 -9.39
C PHE A 43 12.16 -9.62 -10.80
N ILE A 44 11.05 -9.94 -11.45
CA ILE A 44 10.71 -9.37 -12.77
C ILE A 44 9.42 -8.57 -12.63
N SER A 45 9.46 -7.28 -12.95
CA SER A 45 8.26 -6.46 -13.02
C SER A 45 7.77 -6.35 -14.47
N LEU A 46 6.47 -6.58 -14.64
CA LEU A 46 5.73 -6.27 -15.88
C LEU A 46 4.77 -5.15 -15.55
N THR A 47 4.99 -3.98 -16.13
CA THR A 47 4.34 -2.73 -15.73
C THR A 47 3.63 -2.09 -16.91
N HIS A 48 2.39 -1.66 -16.71
CA HIS A 48 1.70 -0.72 -17.59
C HIS A 48 2.09 0.71 -17.19
N PHE A 49 2.57 1.51 -18.16
CA PHE A 49 2.86 2.92 -17.94
C PHE A 49 1.59 3.76 -18.14
N LYS A 50 1.27 4.63 -17.19
CA LYS A 50 0.06 5.48 -17.19
C LYS A 50 0.27 6.77 -16.41
N GLY A 51 -0.67 7.70 -16.52
CA GLY A 51 -0.77 8.84 -15.62
C GLY A 51 -1.05 8.45 -14.18
N HIS A 52 -0.93 9.39 -13.27
CA HIS A 52 -1.29 9.22 -11.87
C HIS A 52 -1.53 10.59 -11.23
N GLU A 53 -2.62 10.73 -10.50
CA GLU A 53 -3.13 11.99 -9.96
C GLU A 53 -2.16 12.63 -8.96
N GLU A 54 -1.53 11.82 -8.10
CA GLU A 54 -0.62 12.31 -7.07
C GLU A 54 0.85 12.19 -7.47
N ALA A 55 1.23 11.11 -8.16
CA ALA A 55 2.64 10.87 -8.51
C ALA A 55 3.05 11.43 -9.86
N GLY A 56 2.13 12.07 -10.61
CA GLY A 56 2.31 12.52 -11.98
C GLY A 56 2.19 11.40 -12.99
N PHE A 57 2.93 10.30 -12.82
CA PHE A 57 2.81 9.08 -13.62
C PHE A 57 3.09 7.83 -12.80
N GLY A 58 2.60 6.70 -13.28
CA GLY A 58 2.86 5.39 -12.73
C GLY A 58 3.64 4.51 -13.71
N GLY A 59 4.87 4.18 -13.37
CA GLY A 59 5.74 3.26 -14.10
C GLY A 59 6.28 2.19 -13.15
N CYS A 60 7.44 1.59 -13.46
CA CYS A 60 8.04 0.52 -12.66
C CYS A 60 8.24 0.91 -11.20
N LEU A 61 8.80 2.08 -10.91
CA LEU A 61 9.03 2.52 -9.52
C LEU A 61 7.73 2.52 -8.71
N LYS A 62 6.69 3.17 -9.22
CA LYS A 62 5.40 3.25 -8.52
C LYS A 62 4.75 1.86 -8.38
N ASN A 63 4.78 1.06 -9.44
CA ASN A 63 4.17 -0.27 -9.41
C ASN A 63 4.92 -1.24 -8.48
N ILE A 64 6.23 -1.13 -8.38
CA ILE A 64 7.02 -1.92 -7.43
C ILE A 64 6.81 -1.41 -6.01
N GLY A 65 7.10 -0.14 -5.75
CA GLY A 65 7.07 0.44 -4.41
C GLY A 65 5.71 0.33 -3.75
N MET A 66 4.66 0.79 -4.43
CA MET A 66 3.29 0.69 -3.91
C MET A 66 2.74 -0.74 -4.04
N GLY A 67 2.97 -1.40 -5.18
CA GLY A 67 2.40 -2.71 -5.47
C GLY A 67 2.94 -3.83 -4.60
N CYS A 68 4.24 -3.87 -4.32
CA CYS A 68 4.88 -4.89 -3.48
C CYS A 68 4.76 -4.60 -1.98
N GLY A 69 4.42 -3.37 -1.59
CA GLY A 69 4.10 -3.05 -0.21
C GLY A 69 2.94 -3.92 0.30
N SER A 70 3.06 -4.42 1.53
CA SER A 70 1.94 -5.05 2.22
C SER A 70 0.80 -4.05 2.42
N ARG A 71 -0.34 -4.52 2.93
CA ARG A 71 -1.42 -3.60 3.29
C ARG A 71 -0.96 -2.50 4.27
N ALA A 72 -0.16 -2.85 5.28
CA ALA A 72 0.40 -1.87 6.20
C ALA A 72 1.43 -0.96 5.51
N GLY A 73 2.24 -1.50 4.60
CA GLY A 73 3.19 -0.73 3.81
C GLY A 73 2.52 0.28 2.88
N LYS A 74 1.43 -0.11 2.20
CA LYS A 74 0.64 0.82 1.39
C LYS A 74 0.06 1.97 2.22
N MET A 75 -0.46 1.65 3.41
CA MET A 75 -0.97 2.67 4.34
C MET A 75 0.13 3.61 4.81
N GLU A 76 1.33 3.11 5.12
CA GLU A 76 2.47 3.91 5.53
C GLU A 76 2.97 4.86 4.44
N GLN A 77 2.91 4.43 3.17
CA GLN A 77 3.27 5.28 2.04
C GLN A 77 2.30 6.45 1.87
N HIS A 78 1.00 6.22 2.05
CA HIS A 78 -0.04 7.25 1.91
C HIS A 78 -0.22 8.13 3.15
N ASN A 79 0.37 7.78 4.29
CA ASN A 79 0.11 8.46 5.55
C ASN A 79 1.35 8.53 6.43
N ALA A 80 1.47 9.61 7.19
CA ALA A 80 2.44 9.73 8.26
C ALA A 80 1.93 9.13 9.58
N GLY A 81 0.62 8.84 9.70
CA GLY A 81 -0.04 8.49 10.94
C GLY A 81 -0.69 7.10 10.99
N LYS A 82 -1.13 6.71 12.19
CA LYS A 82 -1.94 5.53 12.45
C LYS A 82 -3.41 5.93 12.55
N PRO A 83 -4.37 4.99 12.29
CA PRO A 83 -5.78 5.30 12.41
C PRO A 83 -6.15 5.83 13.80
N HIS A 84 -7.10 6.76 13.84
CA HIS A 84 -7.72 7.28 15.06
C HIS A 84 -9.24 7.10 15.04
N VAL A 85 -9.91 7.34 16.17
CA VAL A 85 -11.37 7.21 16.27
C VAL A 85 -12.01 8.58 16.49
N ALA A 86 -12.84 9.00 15.54
CA ALA A 86 -13.71 10.15 15.70
C ALA A 86 -14.82 9.83 16.71
N GLN A 87 -14.61 10.18 17.97
CA GLN A 87 -15.44 9.78 19.11
C GLN A 87 -16.93 10.13 18.95
N LYS A 88 -17.24 11.25 18.26
CA LYS A 88 -18.61 11.69 17.99
C LYS A 88 -19.40 10.68 17.13
N HIS A 89 -18.73 9.97 16.25
CA HIS A 89 -19.33 9.02 15.31
C HIS A 89 -19.28 7.57 15.83
N CYS A 90 -18.43 7.28 16.79
CA CYS A 90 -18.28 5.94 17.33
C CYS A 90 -19.49 5.53 18.16
N ILE A 91 -20.04 4.35 17.87
CA ILE A 91 -21.17 3.74 18.60
C ILE A 91 -20.74 2.54 19.45
N GLY A 92 -19.46 2.29 19.60
CA GLY A 92 -18.93 1.19 20.44
C GLY A 92 -19.25 -0.22 19.94
N CYS A 93 -19.60 -0.41 18.66
CA CYS A 93 -20.05 -1.71 18.12
C CYS A 93 -18.99 -2.81 18.13
N GLY A 94 -17.72 -2.50 18.35
CA GLY A 94 -16.61 -3.43 18.47
C GLY A 94 -16.13 -4.09 17.16
N GLN A 95 -16.65 -3.74 16.00
CA GLN A 95 -16.23 -4.32 14.71
C GLN A 95 -14.72 -4.12 14.45
N CYS A 96 -14.20 -2.92 14.74
CA CYS A 96 -12.78 -2.62 14.63
C CYS A 96 -11.92 -3.54 15.50
N ARG A 97 -12.37 -3.88 16.72
CA ARG A 97 -11.71 -4.81 17.63
C ARG A 97 -11.72 -6.25 17.08
N LYS A 98 -12.86 -6.70 16.54
CA LYS A 98 -13.00 -8.06 15.99
C LYS A 98 -12.10 -8.32 14.80
N ILE A 99 -11.91 -7.31 13.93
CA ILE A 99 -11.11 -7.46 12.71
C ILE A 99 -9.61 -7.32 12.96
N CYS A 100 -9.20 -6.72 14.07
CA CYS A 100 -7.81 -6.41 14.34
C CYS A 100 -7.03 -7.63 14.82
N ALA A 101 -6.03 -8.05 14.04
CA ALA A 101 -5.14 -9.16 14.41
C ALA A 101 -4.22 -8.82 15.61
N HIS A 102 -3.98 -7.52 15.85
CA HIS A 102 -3.06 -7.04 16.88
C HIS A 102 -3.78 -6.58 18.16
N GLY A 103 -5.10 -6.63 18.19
CA GLY A 103 -5.91 -6.20 19.31
C GLY A 103 -5.75 -4.72 19.70
N ALA A 104 -5.34 -3.87 18.74
CA ALA A 104 -5.10 -2.46 18.97
C ALA A 104 -6.37 -1.64 19.32
N PRO A 105 -7.55 -1.89 18.71
CA PRO A 105 -8.77 -1.22 19.13
C PRO A 105 -9.30 -1.77 20.47
N ILE A 106 -9.43 -0.91 21.46
CA ILE A 106 -9.97 -1.19 22.80
C ILE A 106 -11.31 -0.46 22.93
N ILE A 107 -12.31 -1.10 23.53
CA ILE A 107 -13.59 -0.45 23.84
C ILE A 107 -13.56 -0.01 25.29
N THR A 108 -13.65 1.29 25.52
CA THR A 108 -13.68 1.92 26.84
C THR A 108 -14.85 2.90 26.88
N ASP A 109 -15.69 2.84 27.90
CA ASP A 109 -16.87 3.70 28.09
C ASP A 109 -17.79 3.74 26.86
N GLY A 110 -18.01 2.59 26.23
CA GLY A 110 -18.88 2.45 25.06
C GLY A 110 -18.31 3.06 23.76
N LYS A 111 -17.03 3.38 23.72
CA LYS A 111 -16.33 3.96 22.56
C LYS A 111 -15.06 3.18 22.24
N ALA A 112 -14.65 3.19 20.99
CA ALA A 112 -13.37 2.61 20.60
C ALA A 112 -12.23 3.64 20.79
N VAL A 113 -11.08 3.13 21.23
CA VAL A 113 -9.79 3.84 21.24
C VAL A 113 -8.76 2.93 20.57
N ILE A 114 -7.86 3.47 19.79
CA ILE A 114 -6.79 2.68 19.16
C ILE A 114 -5.50 2.86 19.95
N ASP A 115 -5.02 1.75 20.50
CA ASP A 115 -3.71 1.66 21.08
C ASP A 115 -2.65 1.71 19.97
N HIS A 116 -1.94 2.83 19.86
CA HIS A 116 -0.97 3.05 18.79
C HIS A 116 0.33 2.25 18.98
N ASP A 117 0.64 1.77 20.16
CA ASP A 117 1.82 0.90 20.40
C ASP A 117 1.60 -0.49 19.80
N ARG A 118 0.34 -0.95 19.79
CA ARG A 118 -0.08 -2.22 19.20
C ARG A 118 -0.50 -2.11 17.74
N CYS A 119 -0.77 -0.90 17.27
CA CYS A 119 -1.28 -0.66 15.92
C CYS A 119 -0.15 -0.70 14.89
N VAL A 120 -0.26 -1.58 13.89
CA VAL A 120 0.68 -1.67 12.76
C VAL A 120 0.29 -0.81 11.55
N GLY A 121 -0.80 -0.03 11.64
CA GLY A 121 -1.22 0.87 10.58
C GLY A 121 -1.98 0.22 9.40
N CYS A 122 -2.36 -1.05 9.45
CA CYS A 122 -2.92 -1.79 8.30
C CYS A 122 -4.31 -1.33 7.79
N GLY A 123 -4.99 -0.41 8.47
CA GLY A 123 -6.25 0.21 8.03
C GLY A 123 -7.49 -0.71 8.00
N ARG A 124 -7.41 -2.00 8.41
CA ARG A 124 -8.56 -2.93 8.36
C ARG A 124 -9.76 -2.45 9.17
N CYS A 125 -9.51 -1.78 10.29
CA CYS A 125 -10.55 -1.24 11.15
C CYS A 125 -11.33 -0.08 10.50
N ILE A 126 -10.72 0.65 9.57
CA ILE A 126 -11.38 1.70 8.78
C ILE A 126 -12.44 1.05 7.88
N ALA A 127 -12.06 0.02 7.12
CA ALA A 127 -12.92 -0.62 6.13
C ALA A 127 -14.17 -1.30 6.72
N VAL A 128 -14.16 -1.65 8.02
CA VAL A 128 -15.29 -2.35 8.67
C VAL A 128 -16.12 -1.45 9.57
N CYS A 129 -15.79 -0.16 9.66
CA CYS A 129 -16.50 0.75 10.54
C CYS A 129 -17.83 1.20 9.91
N PRO A 130 -19.02 0.78 10.43
CA PRO A 130 -20.30 1.11 9.80
C PRO A 130 -20.72 2.57 9.98
N LYS A 131 -19.94 3.35 10.73
CA LYS A 131 -20.21 4.77 11.04
C LYS A 131 -19.05 5.68 10.61
N ASP A 132 -18.10 5.16 9.83
CA ASP A 132 -16.89 5.88 9.40
C ASP A 132 -16.22 6.64 10.56
N ALA A 133 -16.32 6.05 11.76
CA ALA A 133 -15.74 6.64 12.97
C ALA A 133 -14.23 6.38 13.05
N VAL A 134 -13.74 5.28 12.48
CA VAL A 134 -12.30 5.00 12.41
C VAL A 134 -11.77 5.67 11.14
N ARG A 135 -10.84 6.59 11.31
CA ARG A 135 -10.30 7.42 10.24
C ARG A 135 -8.78 7.44 10.28
N ILE A 136 -8.20 7.88 9.18
CA ILE A 136 -6.80 8.24 9.08
C ILE A 136 -6.73 9.59 8.38
N ASP A 137 -5.81 10.43 8.76
CA ASP A 137 -5.58 11.68 8.07
C ASP A 137 -4.70 11.40 6.85
N TRP A 138 -5.21 11.69 5.67
CA TRP A 138 -4.48 11.61 4.41
C TRP A 138 -3.70 12.91 4.26
N ASP A 139 -2.62 13.03 5.02
CA ASP A 139 -1.85 14.26 5.18
C ASP A 139 -0.47 14.21 4.52
N GLU A 140 -0.16 13.11 3.85
CA GLU A 140 1.13 12.97 3.19
C GLU A 140 1.22 13.88 1.96
N THR A 141 2.30 14.62 1.87
CA THR A 141 2.55 15.44 0.68
C THR A 141 2.93 14.55 -0.52
N THR A 142 2.61 15.01 -1.74
CA THR A 142 2.99 14.33 -2.98
C THR A 142 4.50 14.02 -3.04
N THR A 143 5.34 14.95 -2.55
CA THR A 143 6.79 14.75 -2.51
C THR A 143 7.17 13.59 -1.59
N ASN A 144 6.65 13.56 -0.36
CA ASN A 144 6.95 12.51 0.60
C ASN A 144 6.42 11.15 0.13
N LEU A 145 5.21 11.13 -0.45
CA LEU A 145 4.65 9.91 -1.07
C LEU A 145 5.60 9.35 -2.14
N ASN A 146 6.08 10.19 -3.05
CA ASN A 146 7.00 9.78 -4.11
C ASN A 146 8.34 9.29 -3.57
N CYS A 147 8.88 9.95 -2.55
CA CYS A 147 10.10 9.50 -1.87
C CYS A 147 9.90 8.15 -1.19
N LYS A 148 8.81 7.96 -0.45
CA LYS A 148 8.48 6.68 0.17
C LYS A 148 8.31 5.57 -0.87
N ILE A 149 7.63 5.82 -1.99
CA ILE A 149 7.51 4.85 -3.10
C ILE A 149 8.89 4.45 -3.63
N ALA A 150 9.79 5.40 -3.84
CA ALA A 150 11.14 5.11 -4.30
C ALA A 150 11.94 4.28 -3.28
N GLU A 151 11.84 4.59 -2.00
CA GLU A 151 12.49 3.84 -0.92
C GLU A 151 11.92 2.43 -0.75
N TYR A 152 10.60 2.25 -0.89
CA TYR A 152 9.97 0.94 -0.94
C TYR A 152 10.43 0.13 -2.17
N THR A 153 10.56 0.78 -3.33
CA THR A 153 11.11 0.13 -4.53
C THR A 153 12.54 -0.35 -4.27
N LYS A 154 13.39 0.51 -3.69
CA LYS A 154 14.76 0.16 -3.31
C LYS A 154 14.78 -1.08 -2.41
N ALA A 155 13.94 -1.14 -1.39
CA ALA A 155 13.83 -2.29 -0.50
C ALA A 155 13.48 -3.60 -1.23
N VAL A 156 12.69 -3.52 -2.30
CA VAL A 156 12.31 -4.70 -3.10
C VAL A 156 13.43 -5.15 -4.00
N VAL A 157 14.17 -4.25 -4.65
CA VAL A 157 15.11 -4.60 -5.72
C VAL A 157 16.56 -4.75 -5.26
N ASP A 158 16.95 -4.12 -4.16
CA ASP A 158 18.34 -4.17 -3.69
C ASP A 158 18.79 -5.60 -3.36
N GLY A 159 20.02 -5.92 -3.79
CA GLY A 159 20.70 -7.15 -3.43
C GLY A 159 20.24 -8.42 -4.16
N ARG A 160 19.35 -8.31 -5.16
CA ARG A 160 18.93 -9.47 -5.96
C ARG A 160 18.84 -9.17 -7.46
N PRO A 161 18.93 -10.18 -8.33
CA PRO A 161 18.70 -10.01 -9.77
C PRO A 161 17.28 -9.50 -10.04
N CYS A 162 17.16 -8.43 -10.84
CA CYS A 162 15.87 -7.90 -11.24
C CYS A 162 15.88 -7.47 -12.70
N PHE A 163 14.69 -7.50 -13.34
CA PHE A 163 14.47 -7.02 -14.68
C PHE A 163 13.10 -6.33 -14.77
N HIS A 164 13.03 -5.25 -15.54
CA HIS A 164 11.82 -4.43 -15.59
C HIS A 164 11.36 -4.25 -17.04
N ILE A 165 10.09 -4.57 -17.28
CA ILE A 165 9.42 -4.42 -18.56
C ILE A 165 8.30 -3.40 -18.39
N SER A 166 8.31 -2.34 -19.19
CA SER A 166 7.25 -1.32 -19.20
C SER A 166 6.51 -1.36 -20.51
N LEU A 167 5.20 -1.57 -20.46
CA LEU A 167 4.30 -1.46 -21.59
C LEU A 167 3.80 -0.02 -21.69
N VAL A 168 4.11 0.66 -22.79
CA VAL A 168 3.68 2.04 -23.08
C VAL A 168 2.61 1.99 -24.16
N ILE A 169 1.47 1.42 -23.80
CA ILE A 169 0.30 1.20 -24.65
C ILE A 169 -0.95 1.64 -23.88
N ASP A 170 -1.94 2.16 -24.58
CA ASP A 170 -3.21 2.61 -24.00
C ASP A 170 -3.03 3.49 -22.74
N VAL A 171 -2.08 4.43 -22.83
CA VAL A 171 -1.71 5.28 -21.70
C VAL A 171 -2.88 6.15 -21.27
N SER A 172 -3.46 5.85 -20.10
CA SER A 172 -4.54 6.62 -19.50
C SER A 172 -4.00 7.82 -18.70
N PRO A 173 -4.80 8.87 -18.46
CA PRO A 173 -4.39 10.01 -17.63
C PRO A 173 -4.27 9.66 -16.15
N ASN A 174 -5.03 8.66 -15.67
CA ASN A 174 -5.17 8.29 -14.27
C ASN A 174 -4.61 6.89 -13.99
N CYS A 175 -4.56 6.55 -12.71
CA CYS A 175 -4.07 5.25 -12.25
C CYS A 175 -5.01 4.10 -12.64
N ASP A 176 -4.46 2.95 -13.05
CA ASP A 176 -5.22 1.70 -13.31
C ASP A 176 -5.96 1.17 -12.07
N CYS A 177 -5.75 1.77 -10.90
CA CYS A 177 -6.48 1.40 -9.69
C CYS A 177 -7.94 1.93 -9.65
N HIS A 178 -8.30 2.81 -10.56
CA HIS A 178 -9.70 3.25 -10.74
C HIS A 178 -10.56 2.12 -11.34
N SER A 179 -11.84 2.15 -11.03
CA SER A 179 -12.81 1.14 -11.52
C SER A 179 -13.16 1.30 -13.00
N GLU A 180 -12.85 2.45 -13.58
CA GLU A 180 -13.17 2.80 -14.95
C GLU A 180 -11.87 3.01 -15.74
N ASN A 181 -11.85 2.52 -16.97
CA ASN A 181 -10.74 2.77 -17.88
C ASN A 181 -10.96 4.13 -18.56
N ASP A 182 -9.99 5.01 -18.40
CA ASP A 182 -9.96 6.27 -19.10
C ASP A 182 -9.54 6.08 -20.56
N MET A 183 -9.96 7.04 -21.40
CA MET A 183 -9.50 7.07 -22.78
C MET A 183 -7.99 7.29 -22.83
N ALA A 184 -7.31 6.54 -23.70
CA ALA A 184 -5.88 6.72 -23.92
C ALA A 184 -5.58 8.15 -24.43
N ILE A 185 -4.62 8.82 -23.78
CA ILE A 185 -4.20 10.19 -24.09
C ILE A 185 -2.91 10.26 -24.89
N VAL A 186 -2.19 9.15 -25.00
CA VAL A 186 -0.93 9.05 -25.73
C VAL A 186 -1.03 7.88 -26.72
N PRO A 187 -0.56 8.04 -27.98
CA PRO A 187 -0.48 6.93 -28.91
C PRO A 187 0.38 5.78 -28.36
N ASN A 188 0.08 4.56 -28.80
CA ASN A 188 0.85 3.39 -28.39
C ASN A 188 2.31 3.52 -28.87
N VAL A 189 3.24 3.48 -27.93
CA VAL A 189 4.67 3.66 -28.20
C VAL A 189 5.37 2.29 -28.25
N GLY A 190 4.91 1.33 -27.46
CA GLY A 190 5.46 -0.02 -27.42
C GLY A 190 5.93 -0.45 -26.03
N MET A 191 7.04 -1.17 -26.00
CA MET A 191 7.57 -1.85 -24.81
C MET A 191 9.01 -1.40 -24.53
#